data_e9d0a54391e272489387e79df51331bb
#
_entry.id   e9d0a54391e272489387e79df51331bb
#
_cell.length_a   1.000
_cell.length_b   1.000
_cell.length_c   1.000
_cell.angle_alpha   90.00
_cell.angle_beta   90.00
_cell.angle_gamma   90.00
#
_symmetry.space_group_name_H-M   'P 1'
#
loop_
_entity.id
_entity.type
_entity.pdbx_description
1 polymer ?
#
loop_
_entity_poly.entity_id
_entity_poly.type
_entity_poly.pdbx_seq_one_letter_code
_entity_poly.pdbx_strand_id
1 'polypeptide(L)'
;MSMGILRLFKNSNILENNIVQTAASAGESLAAGVIFTLPALLLIGYWDTISYWEVTKIAMVGGILGALFTVPLRRALILKARLRFPEGVATAAVLKTGHETDVKKSQQSLKIIGFSALVGGFVKLGELAFSVWSSALGGAVAIKGAIFGMGASLSPSLFSVGYIVGRNIGILAFTGGLISWAVAIPIYSY
;
A
#
# COMPACT_ATOMS: atom_id res chain seq x y z
N MET A 1 14.01 8.43 -0.83
CA MET A 1 14.33 9.76 -1.39
C MET A 1 14.42 10.85 -0.33
N SER A 2 13.45 11.01 0.59
CA SER A 2 13.50 12.05 1.64
C SER A 2 14.78 12.04 2.46
N MET A 3 15.24 10.88 2.91
CA MET A 3 16.51 10.74 3.65
C MET A 3 17.74 11.23 2.86
N GLY A 4 17.75 11.04 1.54
CA GLY A 4 18.85 11.52 0.69
C GLY A 4 18.87 13.04 0.59
N ILE A 5 17.70 13.67 0.48
CA ILE A 5 17.56 15.12 0.40
C ILE A 5 17.87 15.75 1.76
N LEU A 6 17.34 15.19 2.85
CA LEU A 6 17.59 15.72 4.21
C LEU A 6 19.07 15.57 4.64
N ARG A 7 19.81 14.60 4.11
CA ARG A 7 21.26 14.48 4.33
C ARG A 7 22.08 15.61 3.70
N LEU A 8 21.54 16.34 2.74
CA LEU A 8 22.17 17.56 2.22
C LEU A 8 22.14 18.70 3.25
N PHE A 9 21.21 18.65 4.20
CA PHE A 9 21.13 19.56 5.33
C PHE A 9 21.89 18.92 6.51
N LYS A 10 22.99 19.53 6.94
CA LYS A 10 23.98 18.99 7.88
C LYS A 10 23.50 18.47 9.25
N ASN A 11 22.23 18.67 9.62
CA ASN A 11 21.67 18.34 10.93
C ASN A 11 20.40 17.49 10.87
N SER A 12 20.21 16.63 9.87
CA SER A 12 18.99 15.80 9.80
C SER A 12 18.93 14.75 10.91
N ASN A 13 17.82 14.75 11.66
CA ASN A 13 17.56 13.80 12.73
C ASN A 13 16.64 12.66 12.22
N ILE A 14 16.73 11.49 12.86
CA ILE A 14 15.84 10.35 12.58
C ILE A 14 14.36 10.70 12.79
N LEU A 15 14.07 11.61 13.74
CA LEU A 15 12.72 12.07 14.02
C LEU A 15 12.14 12.91 12.86
N GLU A 16 12.94 13.77 12.25
CA GLU A 16 12.55 14.54 11.07
C GLU A 16 12.22 13.62 9.89
N ASN A 17 13.08 12.63 9.64
CA ASN A 17 12.82 11.62 8.62
C ASN A 17 11.55 10.83 8.90
N ASN A 18 11.25 10.51 10.16
CA ASN A 18 10.03 9.84 10.55
C ASN A 18 8.79 10.72 10.31
N ILE A 19 8.85 12.01 10.58
CA ILE A 19 7.75 12.96 10.30
C ILE A 19 7.48 13.02 8.79
N VAL A 20 8.53 13.18 7.98
CA VAL A 20 8.40 13.20 6.51
C VAL A 20 7.81 11.90 5.98
N GLN A 21 8.28 10.75 6.49
CA GLN A 21 7.76 9.44 6.11
C GLN A 21 6.28 9.30 6.50
N THR A 22 5.89 9.73 7.69
CA THR A 22 4.51 9.66 8.17
C THR A 22 3.59 10.55 7.33
N ALA A 23 4.02 11.78 7.00
CA ALA A 23 3.26 12.68 6.14
C ALA A 23 3.09 12.12 4.72
N ALA A 24 4.15 11.55 4.14
CA ALA A 24 4.10 10.92 2.84
C ALA A 24 3.15 9.72 2.82
N SER A 25 3.24 8.83 3.83
CA SER A 25 2.37 7.66 3.96
C SER A 25 0.89 8.03 4.18
N ALA A 26 0.62 9.09 4.95
CA ALA A 26 -0.74 9.59 5.11
C ALA A 26 -1.33 10.11 3.79
N GLY A 27 -0.53 10.86 3.01
CA GLY A 27 -0.93 11.34 1.68
C GLY A 27 -1.18 10.20 0.70
N GLU A 28 -0.31 9.18 0.69
CA GLU A 28 -0.47 7.99 -0.14
C GLU A 28 -1.74 7.21 0.21
N SER A 29 -2.02 7.00 1.50
CA SER A 29 -3.23 6.32 1.95
C SER A 29 -4.50 7.06 1.56
N LEU A 30 -4.50 8.40 1.66
CA LEU A 30 -5.61 9.24 1.22
C LEU A 30 -5.81 9.15 -0.30
N ALA A 31 -4.73 9.25 -1.06
CA ALA A 31 -4.78 9.13 -2.52
C ALA A 31 -5.27 7.75 -2.96
N ALA A 32 -4.81 6.67 -2.32
CA ALA A 32 -5.27 5.32 -2.59
C ALA A 32 -6.78 5.18 -2.32
N GLY A 33 -7.27 5.71 -1.19
CA GLY A 33 -8.69 5.74 -0.88
C GLY A 33 -9.51 6.40 -1.99
N VAL A 34 -9.08 7.56 -2.47
CA VAL A 34 -9.73 8.30 -3.56
C VAL A 34 -9.73 7.50 -4.86
N ILE A 35 -8.56 6.97 -5.27
CA ILE A 35 -8.39 6.25 -6.54
C ILE A 35 -9.23 4.96 -6.61
N PHE A 36 -9.40 4.26 -5.50
CA PHE A 36 -10.15 3.00 -5.49
C PHE A 36 -11.66 3.18 -5.29
N THR A 37 -12.11 4.28 -4.69
CA THR A 37 -13.53 4.47 -4.38
C THR A 37 -14.26 5.37 -5.37
N LEU A 38 -13.66 6.48 -5.82
CA LEU A 38 -14.35 7.45 -6.67
C LEU A 38 -14.69 6.94 -8.08
N PRO A 39 -13.88 6.09 -8.74
CA PRO A 39 -14.27 5.54 -10.04
C PRO A 39 -15.58 4.72 -9.99
N ALA A 40 -15.93 4.15 -8.83
CA ALA A 40 -17.21 3.46 -8.67
C ALA A 40 -18.40 4.40 -8.90
N LEU A 41 -18.30 5.68 -8.51
CA LEU A 41 -19.37 6.67 -8.70
C LEU A 41 -19.60 6.98 -10.19
N LEU A 42 -18.56 6.92 -11.01
CA LEU A 42 -18.68 7.02 -12.47
C LEU A 42 -19.35 5.77 -13.06
N LEU A 43 -18.93 4.58 -12.59
CA LEU A 43 -19.44 3.31 -13.08
C LEU A 43 -20.93 3.11 -12.80
N ILE A 44 -21.44 3.59 -11.66
CA ILE A 44 -22.85 3.55 -11.32
C ILE A 44 -23.67 4.70 -11.92
N GLY A 45 -23.03 5.60 -12.69
CA GLY A 45 -23.70 6.74 -13.34
C GLY A 45 -24.14 7.85 -12.38
N TYR A 46 -23.58 7.90 -11.17
CA TYR A 46 -23.85 9.00 -10.23
C TYR A 46 -23.12 10.29 -10.60
N TRP A 47 -21.92 10.16 -11.17
CA TRP A 47 -21.13 11.25 -11.74
C TRP A 47 -20.89 11.03 -13.23
N ASP A 48 -21.05 12.08 -14.02
CA ASP A 48 -20.68 12.07 -15.44
C ASP A 48 -19.19 12.36 -15.64
N THR A 49 -18.62 13.16 -14.76
CA THR A 49 -17.19 13.57 -14.79
C THR A 49 -16.63 13.72 -13.39
N ILE A 50 -15.32 13.57 -13.26
CA ILE A 50 -14.62 13.80 -11.99
C ILE A 50 -14.37 15.30 -11.81
N SER A 51 -15.06 15.92 -10.85
CA SER A 51 -14.83 17.31 -10.45
C SER A 51 -13.71 17.39 -9.42
N TYR A 52 -12.66 18.17 -9.73
CA TYR A 52 -11.53 18.39 -8.82
C TYR A 52 -11.99 18.90 -7.43
N TRP A 53 -12.90 19.85 -7.39
CA TRP A 53 -13.35 20.43 -6.13
C TRP A 53 -14.18 19.48 -5.27
N GLU A 54 -15.00 18.64 -5.87
CA GLU A 54 -15.77 17.62 -5.15
C GLU A 54 -14.86 16.56 -4.56
N VAL A 55 -13.93 16.05 -5.36
CA VAL A 55 -12.90 15.11 -4.90
C VAL A 55 -12.10 15.70 -3.74
N THR A 56 -11.68 16.96 -3.86
CA THR A 56 -10.91 17.64 -2.82
C THR A 56 -11.70 17.77 -1.51
N LYS A 57 -12.97 18.11 -1.57
CA LYS A 57 -13.84 18.20 -0.37
C LYS A 57 -13.99 16.84 0.30
N ILE A 58 -14.26 15.79 -0.48
CA ILE A 58 -14.39 14.41 0.03
C ILE A 58 -13.09 13.96 0.68
N ALA A 59 -11.97 14.15 -0.01
CA ALA A 59 -10.65 13.79 0.50
C ALA A 59 -10.30 14.54 1.79
N MET A 60 -10.61 15.83 1.86
CA MET A 60 -10.36 16.66 3.04
C MET A 60 -11.17 16.17 4.26
N VAL A 61 -12.47 15.94 4.07
CA VAL A 61 -13.34 15.43 5.15
C VAL A 61 -12.89 14.04 5.58
N GLY A 62 -12.61 13.15 4.62
CA GLY A 62 -12.09 11.80 4.88
C GLY A 62 -10.76 11.82 5.63
N GLY A 63 -9.85 12.71 5.25
CA GLY A 63 -8.56 12.88 5.91
C GLY A 63 -8.71 13.37 7.36
N ILE A 64 -9.58 14.34 7.62
CA ILE A 64 -9.86 14.83 8.97
C ILE A 64 -10.46 13.72 9.84
N LEU A 65 -11.46 13.00 9.32
CA LEU A 65 -12.06 11.89 10.03
C LEU A 65 -11.04 10.78 10.32
N GLY A 66 -10.20 10.42 9.34
CA GLY A 66 -9.13 9.44 9.52
C GLY A 66 -8.14 9.85 10.62
N ALA A 67 -7.73 11.12 10.65
CA ALA A 67 -6.87 11.65 11.70
C ALA A 67 -7.53 11.58 13.09
N LEU A 68 -8.81 11.93 13.20
CA LEU A 68 -9.56 11.84 14.45
C LEU A 68 -9.69 10.40 14.95
N PHE A 69 -9.98 9.45 14.05
CA PHE A 69 -10.06 8.04 14.39
C PHE A 69 -8.71 7.41 14.75
N THR A 70 -7.62 7.95 14.25
CA THR A 70 -6.26 7.44 14.55
C THR A 70 -5.95 7.50 16.05
N VAL A 71 -6.44 8.51 16.77
CA VAL A 71 -6.16 8.67 18.21
C VAL A 71 -6.74 7.52 19.05
N PRO A 72 -8.06 7.19 19.00
CA PRO A 72 -8.62 6.09 19.75
C PRO A 72 -8.12 4.72 19.24
N LEU A 73 -7.95 4.55 17.91
CA LEU A 73 -7.45 3.30 17.33
C LEU A 73 -6.01 3.02 17.79
N ARG A 74 -5.13 4.03 17.79
CA ARG A 74 -3.78 3.86 18.33
C ARG A 74 -3.79 3.33 19.76
N ARG A 75 -4.64 3.91 20.61
CA ARG A 75 -4.76 3.47 22.01
C ARG A 75 -5.26 2.03 22.12
N ALA A 76 -6.26 1.66 21.34
CA ALA A 76 -6.84 0.32 21.36
C ALA A 76 -5.90 -0.73 20.76
N LEU A 77 -5.37 -0.49 19.57
CA LEU A 77 -4.65 -1.49 18.78
C LEU A 77 -3.16 -1.57 19.15
N ILE A 78 -2.50 -0.43 19.37
CA ILE A 78 -1.05 -0.40 19.65
C ILE A 78 -0.79 -0.53 21.15
N LEU A 79 -1.45 0.29 21.99
CA LEU A 79 -1.12 0.34 23.43
C LEU A 79 -1.77 -0.79 24.20
N LYS A 80 -3.07 -1.09 23.97
CA LYS A 80 -3.79 -2.14 24.69
C LYS A 80 -3.61 -3.52 24.08
N ALA A 81 -3.95 -3.68 22.79
CA ALA A 81 -3.90 -4.96 22.11
C ALA A 81 -2.48 -5.38 21.71
N ARG A 82 -1.50 -4.45 21.70
CA ARG A 82 -0.10 -4.69 21.32
C ARG A 82 0.05 -5.44 20.00
N LEU A 83 -0.79 -5.11 19.03
CA LEU A 83 -0.72 -5.73 17.71
C LEU A 83 0.60 -5.39 17.03
N ARG A 84 1.11 -6.35 16.29
CA ARG A 84 2.30 -6.15 15.46
C ARG A 84 1.90 -5.47 14.16
N PHE A 85 2.59 -4.39 13.82
CA PHE A 85 2.46 -3.67 12.55
C PHE A 85 3.72 -3.92 11.71
N PRO A 86 3.76 -4.99 10.91
CA PRO A 86 4.97 -5.43 10.24
C PRO A 86 5.54 -4.39 9.26
N GLU A 87 4.68 -3.66 8.55
CA GLU A 87 5.10 -2.57 7.66
C GLU A 87 5.75 -1.42 8.42
N GLY A 88 5.18 -1.03 9.57
CA GLY A 88 5.77 -0.01 10.44
C GLY A 88 7.12 -0.45 11.01
N VAL A 89 7.28 -1.72 11.36
CA VAL A 89 8.56 -2.29 11.82
C VAL A 89 9.59 -2.27 10.70
N ALA A 90 9.21 -2.66 9.48
CA ALA A 90 10.09 -2.63 8.31
C ALA A 90 10.54 -1.18 7.98
N THR A 91 9.61 -0.24 7.98
CA THR A 91 9.91 1.18 7.75
C THR A 91 10.86 1.74 8.82
N ALA A 92 10.63 1.40 10.09
CA ALA A 92 11.52 1.80 11.19
C ALA A 92 12.93 1.21 11.04
N ALA A 93 13.05 -0.03 10.54
CA ALA A 93 14.35 -0.63 10.25
C ALA A 93 15.10 0.14 9.16
N VAL A 94 14.41 0.52 8.07
CA VAL A 94 14.99 1.33 7.00
C VAL A 94 15.43 2.71 7.51
N LEU A 95 14.61 3.37 8.33
CA LEU A 95 14.98 4.66 8.94
C LEU A 95 16.22 4.55 9.83
N LYS A 96 16.31 3.52 10.66
CA LYS A 96 17.48 3.27 11.50
C LYS A 96 18.74 3.03 10.68
N THR A 97 18.65 2.20 9.65
CA THR A 97 19.77 1.92 8.73
C THR A 97 20.31 3.20 8.09
N GLY A 98 19.42 4.14 7.75
CA GLY A 98 19.80 5.43 7.19
C GLY A 98 20.56 6.33 8.16
N HIS A 99 20.46 6.11 9.46
CA HIS A 99 21.14 6.89 10.52
C HIS A 99 22.23 6.10 11.26
N GLU A 100 22.59 4.90 10.77
CA GLU A 100 23.60 4.08 11.41
C GLU A 100 24.97 4.74 11.32
N THR A 101 25.64 4.87 12.47
CA THR A 101 26.97 5.49 12.59
C THR A 101 28.10 4.56 12.11
N ASP A 102 27.83 3.25 12.05
CA ASP A 102 28.78 2.26 11.52
C ASP A 102 28.77 2.30 9.98
N VAL A 103 29.80 2.91 9.42
CA VAL A 103 29.97 3.12 7.98
C VAL A 103 29.89 1.80 7.19
N LYS A 104 30.43 0.70 7.71
CA LYS A 104 30.42 -0.61 7.03
C LYS A 104 29.01 -1.19 6.94
N LYS A 105 28.25 -1.16 8.02
CA LYS A 105 26.87 -1.63 8.06
C LYS A 105 25.94 -0.75 7.22
N SER A 106 26.12 0.56 7.28
CA SER A 106 25.38 1.51 6.46
C SER A 106 25.62 1.27 4.97
N GLN A 107 26.86 1.07 4.55
CA GLN A 107 27.20 0.77 3.15
C GLN A 107 26.63 -0.57 2.68
N GLN A 108 26.67 -1.61 3.51
CA GLN A 108 26.12 -2.92 3.17
C GLN A 108 24.60 -2.82 2.98
N SER A 109 23.91 -2.14 3.87
CA SER A 109 22.46 -1.96 3.78
C SER A 109 22.06 -1.11 2.57
N LEU A 110 22.81 -0.05 2.27
CA LEU A 110 22.59 0.75 1.05
C LEU A 110 22.82 -0.07 -0.23
N LYS A 111 23.81 -0.95 -0.25
CA LYS A 111 24.02 -1.87 -1.39
C LYS A 111 22.84 -2.83 -1.57
N ILE A 112 22.33 -3.40 -0.48
CA ILE A 112 21.15 -4.29 -0.53
C ILE A 112 19.93 -3.55 -1.05
N ILE A 113 19.64 -2.35 -0.52
CA ILE A 113 18.53 -1.51 -0.97
C ILE A 113 18.68 -1.14 -2.44
N GLY A 114 19.88 -0.68 -2.85
CA GLY A 114 20.16 -0.33 -4.25
C GLY A 114 20.01 -1.51 -5.20
N PHE A 115 20.54 -2.67 -4.83
CA PHE A 115 20.40 -3.89 -5.63
C PHE A 115 18.95 -4.33 -5.74
N SER A 116 18.21 -4.32 -4.63
CA SER A 116 16.77 -4.66 -4.62
C SER A 116 15.95 -3.70 -5.46
N ALA A 117 16.27 -2.40 -5.42
CA ALA A 117 15.61 -1.39 -6.26
C ALA A 117 15.91 -1.60 -7.75
N LEU A 118 17.14 -1.97 -8.11
CA LEU A 118 17.49 -2.32 -9.49
C LEU A 118 16.72 -3.56 -9.97
N VAL A 119 16.71 -4.64 -9.20
CA VAL A 119 15.99 -5.87 -9.54
C VAL A 119 14.49 -5.57 -9.70
N GLY A 120 13.86 -4.87 -8.74
CA GLY A 120 12.45 -4.49 -8.81
C GLY A 120 12.17 -3.57 -10.00
N GLY A 121 13.07 -2.63 -10.30
CA GLY A 121 13.00 -1.74 -11.45
C GLY A 121 13.06 -2.50 -12.78
N PHE A 122 13.99 -3.44 -12.92
CA PHE A 122 14.09 -4.28 -14.14
C PHE A 122 12.84 -5.14 -14.34
N VAL A 123 12.32 -5.76 -13.30
CA VAL A 123 11.07 -6.52 -13.38
C VAL A 123 9.92 -5.62 -13.79
N LYS A 124 9.81 -4.42 -13.22
CA LYS A 124 8.76 -3.46 -13.57
C LYS A 124 8.90 -2.90 -14.99
N LEU A 125 10.11 -2.70 -15.47
CA LEU A 125 10.37 -2.34 -16.87
C LEU A 125 9.97 -3.48 -17.81
N GLY A 126 10.27 -4.73 -17.50
CA GLY A 126 9.84 -5.90 -18.25
C GLY A 126 8.32 -5.99 -18.41
N GLU A 127 7.60 -5.67 -17.33
CA GLU A 127 6.14 -5.65 -17.30
C GLU A 127 5.56 -4.48 -18.12
N LEU A 128 6.01 -3.24 -17.85
CA LEU A 128 5.40 -2.03 -18.41
C LEU A 128 5.92 -1.67 -19.82
N ALA A 129 7.24 -1.77 -20.03
CA ALA A 129 7.85 -1.34 -21.28
C ALA A 129 7.87 -2.44 -22.33
N PHE A 130 8.11 -3.69 -21.93
CA PHE A 130 8.23 -4.81 -22.84
C PHE A 130 7.02 -5.72 -22.88
N SER A 131 6.04 -5.52 -21.96
CA SER A 131 4.81 -6.35 -21.85
C SER A 131 5.09 -7.85 -21.88
N VAL A 132 6.19 -8.28 -21.25
CA VAL A 132 6.65 -9.68 -21.25
C VAL A 132 5.63 -10.59 -20.55
N TRP A 133 4.92 -10.05 -19.58
CA TRP A 133 3.81 -10.71 -18.89
C TRP A 133 2.74 -9.69 -18.50
N SER A 134 1.51 -10.17 -18.32
CA SER A 134 0.42 -9.35 -17.80
C SER A 134 0.57 -9.12 -16.29
N SER A 135 0.39 -7.89 -15.83
CA SER A 135 0.39 -7.52 -14.41
C SER A 135 -0.73 -8.17 -13.62
N ALA A 136 -1.81 -8.53 -14.28
CA ALA A 136 -2.96 -9.19 -13.70
C ALA A 136 -3.38 -10.37 -14.57
N LEU A 137 -3.48 -11.53 -13.95
CA LEU A 137 -4.11 -12.71 -14.51
C LEU A 137 -5.48 -12.84 -13.86
N GLY A 138 -6.55 -12.83 -14.66
CA GLY A 138 -7.88 -12.96 -14.11
C GLY A 138 -8.89 -13.33 -15.18
N GLY A 139 -9.97 -13.95 -14.73
CA GLY A 139 -11.09 -14.31 -15.57
C GLY A 139 -12.38 -14.34 -14.74
N ALA A 140 -13.49 -14.07 -15.40
CA ALA A 140 -14.81 -14.19 -14.81
C ALA A 140 -15.69 -15.02 -15.75
N VAL A 141 -16.53 -15.88 -15.17
CA VAL A 141 -17.48 -16.73 -15.89
C VAL A 141 -18.86 -16.52 -15.28
N ALA A 142 -19.86 -16.27 -16.10
CA ALA A 142 -21.25 -16.20 -15.68
C ALA A 142 -21.91 -17.58 -15.81
N ILE A 143 -22.43 -18.10 -14.72
CA ILE A 143 -23.13 -19.39 -14.67
C ILE A 143 -24.53 -19.16 -14.09
N LYS A 144 -25.55 -19.37 -14.89
CA LYS A 144 -26.97 -19.22 -14.48
C LYS A 144 -27.30 -17.87 -13.84
N GLY A 145 -26.68 -16.78 -14.30
CA GLY A 145 -26.89 -15.44 -13.76
C GLY A 145 -25.91 -15.03 -12.66
N ALA A 146 -25.26 -15.98 -11.98
CA ALA A 146 -24.24 -15.69 -10.99
C ALA A 146 -22.86 -15.51 -11.65
N ILE A 147 -22.11 -14.51 -11.24
CA ILE A 147 -20.76 -14.21 -11.74
C ILE A 147 -19.72 -14.79 -10.79
N PHE A 148 -18.91 -15.68 -11.31
CA PHE A 148 -17.73 -16.21 -10.63
C PHE A 148 -16.46 -15.65 -11.25
N GLY A 149 -15.60 -15.04 -10.47
CA GLY A 149 -14.34 -14.50 -10.95
C GLY A 149 -13.18 -14.86 -10.03
N MET A 150 -12.00 -14.94 -10.60
CA MET A 150 -10.75 -15.07 -9.85
C MET A 150 -9.68 -14.26 -10.55
N GLY A 151 -8.85 -13.55 -9.77
CA GLY A 151 -7.73 -12.78 -10.31
C GLY A 151 -6.53 -12.84 -9.38
N ALA A 152 -5.35 -12.81 -9.98
CA ALA A 152 -4.08 -12.71 -9.27
C ALA A 152 -3.21 -11.63 -9.90
N SER A 153 -2.62 -10.78 -9.06
CA SER A 153 -1.67 -9.77 -9.52
C SER A 153 -0.24 -10.27 -9.32
N LEU A 154 0.53 -10.30 -10.41
CA LEU A 154 1.94 -10.70 -10.43
C LEU A 154 2.84 -9.48 -10.25
N SER A 155 2.76 -8.85 -9.08
CA SER A 155 3.58 -7.67 -8.76
C SER A 155 4.68 -8.03 -7.75
N PRO A 156 5.97 -7.72 -8.02
CA PRO A 156 7.06 -7.92 -7.06
C PRO A 156 6.85 -7.18 -5.75
N SER A 157 6.20 -6.01 -5.80
CA SER A 157 5.88 -5.23 -4.61
C SER A 157 4.89 -5.95 -3.70
N LEU A 158 3.83 -6.55 -4.26
CA LEU A 158 2.85 -7.33 -3.50
C LEU A 158 3.48 -8.59 -2.89
N PHE A 159 4.39 -9.24 -3.64
CA PHE A 159 5.13 -10.38 -3.13
C PHE A 159 6.01 -9.99 -1.93
N SER A 160 6.70 -8.86 -2.04
CA SER A 160 7.53 -8.31 -0.95
C SER A 160 6.70 -7.94 0.28
N VAL A 161 5.55 -7.31 0.09
CA VAL A 161 4.60 -6.99 1.18
C VAL A 161 4.10 -8.27 1.83
N GLY A 162 3.72 -9.28 1.04
CA GLY A 162 3.29 -10.59 1.56
C GLY A 162 4.36 -11.26 2.43
N TYR A 163 5.64 -11.15 2.05
CA TYR A 163 6.76 -11.64 2.84
C TYR A 163 6.92 -10.90 4.18
N ILE A 164 6.84 -9.55 4.17
CA ILE A 164 6.95 -8.71 5.37
C ILE A 164 5.79 -8.97 6.34
N VAL A 165 4.56 -9.03 5.80
CA VAL A 165 3.32 -9.20 6.56
C VAL A 165 3.23 -10.60 7.18
N GLY A 166 3.73 -11.60 6.49
CA GLY A 166 3.82 -12.95 6.97
C GLY A 166 2.55 -13.80 6.76
N ARG A 167 2.72 -15.11 6.95
CA ARG A 167 1.73 -16.12 6.59
C ARG A 167 0.35 -15.93 7.23
N ASN A 168 0.29 -15.60 8.50
CA ASN A 168 -0.99 -15.55 9.23
C ASN A 168 -1.92 -14.45 8.68
N ILE A 169 -1.37 -13.27 8.41
CA ILE A 169 -2.13 -12.15 7.85
C ILE A 169 -2.42 -12.42 6.36
N GLY A 170 -1.47 -13.04 5.64
CA GLY A 170 -1.69 -13.47 4.27
C GLY A 170 -2.86 -14.45 4.12
N ILE A 171 -3.00 -15.43 5.03
CA ILE A 171 -4.15 -16.35 5.04
C ILE A 171 -5.46 -15.60 5.32
N LEU A 172 -5.46 -14.65 6.27
CA LEU A 172 -6.63 -13.83 6.56
C LEU A 172 -7.07 -13.00 5.35
N ALA A 173 -6.14 -12.34 4.67
CA ALA A 173 -6.42 -11.58 3.46
C ALA A 173 -6.95 -12.47 2.32
N PHE A 174 -6.33 -13.63 2.12
CA PHE A 174 -6.75 -14.60 1.11
C PHE A 174 -8.15 -15.15 1.38
N THR A 175 -8.46 -15.52 2.63
CA THR A 175 -9.80 -16.00 3.01
C THR A 175 -10.87 -14.93 2.85
N GLY A 176 -10.56 -13.67 3.20
CA GLY A 176 -11.47 -12.55 2.95
C GLY A 176 -11.75 -12.35 1.46
N GLY A 177 -10.72 -12.40 0.62
CA GLY A 177 -10.86 -12.35 -0.83
C GLY A 177 -11.68 -13.54 -1.38
N LEU A 178 -11.46 -14.73 -0.87
CA LEU A 178 -12.18 -15.94 -1.29
C LEU A 178 -13.69 -15.85 -0.93
N ILE A 179 -14.01 -15.38 0.26
CA ILE A 179 -15.40 -15.15 0.67
C ILE A 179 -16.06 -14.10 -0.23
N SER A 180 -15.39 -12.98 -0.51
CA SER A 180 -15.93 -11.94 -1.39
C SER A 180 -16.18 -12.46 -2.81
N TRP A 181 -15.19 -13.10 -3.42
CA TRP A 181 -15.26 -13.50 -4.82
C TRP A 181 -16.07 -14.78 -5.07
N ALA A 182 -15.99 -15.75 -4.17
CA ALA A 182 -16.67 -17.04 -4.36
C ALA A 182 -18.07 -17.11 -3.74
N VAL A 183 -18.39 -16.21 -2.81
CA VAL A 183 -19.67 -16.23 -2.10
C VAL A 183 -20.46 -14.93 -2.29
N ALA A 184 -19.89 -13.79 -1.90
CA ALA A 184 -20.64 -12.53 -1.87
C ALA A 184 -21.02 -12.05 -3.29
N ILE A 185 -20.08 -12.04 -4.23
CA ILE A 185 -20.35 -11.60 -5.61
C ILE A 185 -21.35 -12.51 -6.32
N PRO A 186 -21.22 -13.85 -6.31
CA PRO A 186 -22.23 -14.73 -6.91
C PRO A 186 -23.64 -14.57 -6.33
N ILE A 187 -23.76 -14.40 -5.00
CA ILE A 187 -25.06 -14.19 -4.36
C ILE A 187 -25.67 -12.86 -4.79
N TYR A 188 -24.87 -11.80 -4.86
CA TYR A 188 -25.36 -10.47 -5.22
C TYR A 188 -25.67 -10.34 -6.72
N SER A 189 -24.97 -11.08 -7.58
CA SER A 189 -25.15 -11.05 -9.04
C SER A 189 -26.25 -11.97 -9.55
N TYR A 190 -26.75 -12.91 -8.72
CA TYR A 190 -27.88 -13.78 -9.02
C TYR A 190 -29.19 -13.03 -8.91
#